data_24cce9f6eb0da6c258f63cfc028b62b2
#
_entry.id   24cce9f6eb0da6c258f63cfc028b62b2
#
_cell.length_a   1.000
_cell.length_b   1.000
_cell.length_c   1.000
_cell.angle_alpha   90.00
_cell.angle_beta   90.00
_cell.angle_gamma   90.00
#
_symmetry.space_group_name_H-M   'P 1'
#
loop_
_entity.id
_entity.type
_entity.pdbx_description
1 polymer ?
#
loop_
_entity_poly.entity_id
_entity_poly.type
_entity_poly.pdbx_seq_one_letter_code
_entity_poly.pdbx_strand_id
1 'polypeptide(L)'
;MRREPVDTLKGVLTRLPRLRSAAAVLAATTLAVGCTVDPPPAPQSTQTSQSSAPAPKASQIIMAIDSIGAGFNPHLLSDQSPVNAAISALVLPSSFRPVPDPATPTGSRWEMDPTLLVSADVTAKSPFTVTYKIRPEAAWTDNAPIAADDFWYLWRQMVSQPGVVDPAGYDLITGVQSVDGGKTAVVTFSQAYPAWRELFTDLLPAHIVKDVPGGFPAGLTRALSVTGGQFRVDNIDPQRDEILLARNDRFWGTPAKPDQILFRRAGVPAALADSIRNGDTQVAQVHGGAAAFAQLSAIPDVRTARLITPRVMQLTLRAQEPKLADPLVRKAILGLLDVELLAAVGAGSDNSVTLAQALVRAPSDPGYVATAPPPLSREQALQLFAEAGYEVDPGVTAAPAPPGRPSPKPTPAGPTRGRVSRNGETLALAIGAAANDPTAVAVANTAADQLRSVGIAATVLPLEPPVLYGTALATNRVDAIVGWHAAGGDLATVLASRYSCPALVAAPLATTPVSPTPIPPPAGGGTPATTTSPSAPPAAAPLVRAPSNLTGICDRAIQRSIDAALAGTQNIDDVIAAVEPSLWAMSAVLPIMQDTTIVAAGPSVQNVSLTGAVPVGFVGDAARWVKAES
;
A
#
# COMPACT_ATOMS: atom_id res chain seq x y z
N MET A 1 1.67 -35.15 49.21
CA MET A 1 2.85 -35.43 50.04
C MET A 1 3.89 -34.36 49.80
N ARG A 2 4.05 -33.50 50.83
CA ARG A 2 5.32 -32.93 51.39
C ARG A 2 6.22 -32.22 50.34
N ARG A 3 6.42 -30.96 50.43
CA ARG A 3 6.90 -29.95 51.40
C ARG A 3 8.15 -29.29 50.82
N GLU A 4 8.06 -28.00 50.80
CA GLU A 4 9.15 -26.98 50.79
C GLU A 4 10.28 -27.30 51.82
N PRO A 5 11.36 -26.48 51.96
CA PRO A 5 11.44 -25.01 51.98
C PRO A 5 12.75 -24.41 51.42
N VAL A 6 12.69 -23.09 51.07
CA VAL A 6 13.32 -21.92 51.71
C VAL A 6 14.85 -21.96 51.93
N ASP A 7 15.58 -21.00 51.37
CA ASP A 7 16.50 -20.15 52.16
C ASP A 7 16.97 -18.91 51.38
N THR A 8 16.68 -17.82 51.97
CA THR A 8 17.19 -16.51 52.21
C THR A 8 18.70 -16.30 52.13
N LEU A 9 19.16 -15.20 51.54
CA LEU A 9 20.30 -14.42 52.06
C LEU A 9 20.19 -12.93 51.71
N LYS A 10 20.08 -12.16 52.79
CA LYS A 10 20.29 -10.72 53.01
C LYS A 10 21.68 -10.29 52.48
N GLY A 11 21.87 -9.13 51.86
CA GLY A 11 21.76 -7.80 52.41
C GLY A 11 23.16 -7.18 52.42
N VAL A 12 23.35 -5.99 51.92
CA VAL A 12 24.25 -4.96 52.54
C VAL A 12 23.86 -3.59 52.01
N LEU A 13 23.42 -2.76 52.91
CA LEU A 13 23.32 -1.32 52.87
C LEU A 13 24.72 -0.69 53.02
N THR A 14 25.07 0.33 52.26
CA THR A 14 26.04 1.32 52.74
C THR A 14 25.56 2.73 52.40
N ARG A 15 25.73 3.53 53.43
CA ARG A 15 25.18 4.85 53.78
C ARG A 15 25.94 5.98 53.08
N LEU A 16 25.21 7.08 52.92
CA LEU A 16 25.66 8.47 52.71
C LEU A 16 26.66 8.96 53.79
N PRO A 17 27.37 10.05 53.55
CA PRO A 17 27.20 11.15 54.52
C PRO A 17 26.91 12.52 53.87
N ARG A 18 26.07 13.25 54.62
CA ARG A 18 25.84 14.70 54.57
C ARG A 18 27.04 15.43 55.17
N LEU A 19 27.42 16.58 54.60
CA LEU A 19 28.19 17.60 55.33
C LEU A 19 27.52 18.96 55.16
N ARG A 20 27.16 19.51 56.30
CA ARG A 20 26.76 20.90 56.57
C ARG A 20 28.02 21.69 56.95
N SER A 21 28.08 23.01 56.62
CA SER A 21 28.76 24.09 57.35
C SER A 21 28.29 25.38 56.72
N ALA A 22 27.50 26.24 57.32
CA ALA A 22 27.70 27.16 58.43
C ALA A 22 28.51 28.40 58.07
N ALA A 23 27.79 29.49 57.97
CA ALA A 23 27.92 30.90 58.32
C ALA A 23 29.29 31.53 58.62
N ALA A 24 29.48 32.74 58.11
CA ALA A 24 30.06 33.87 58.87
C ALA A 24 29.63 35.21 58.29
N VAL A 25 29.07 36.03 59.17
CA VAL A 25 28.71 37.45 59.07
C VAL A 25 29.97 38.28 59.26
N LEU A 26 30.15 39.36 58.53
CA LEU A 26 30.89 40.57 59.03
C LEU A 26 30.31 41.84 58.39
N ALA A 27 29.84 42.69 59.26
CA ALA A 27 29.33 44.01 58.99
C ALA A 27 30.48 45.05 58.83
N ALA A 28 30.30 46.01 57.93
CA ALA A 28 31.02 47.28 57.97
C ALA A 28 30.10 48.38 57.53
N THR A 29 29.77 49.22 58.49
CA THR A 29 29.02 50.47 58.40
C THR A 29 29.89 51.58 57.83
N THR A 30 29.40 52.30 56.81
CA THR A 30 29.78 53.69 56.54
C THR A 30 28.55 54.52 56.19
N LEU A 31 28.32 55.56 57.00
CA LEU A 31 27.31 56.62 56.84
C LEU A 31 27.68 57.51 55.63
N ALA A 32 26.75 57.73 54.71
CA ALA A 32 26.71 58.94 53.88
C ALA A 32 25.28 59.49 53.85
N VAL A 33 25.12 60.66 54.34
CA VAL A 33 23.92 61.47 54.31
C VAL A 33 23.71 62.02 52.90
N GLY A 34 22.61 61.66 52.24
CA GLY A 34 22.20 62.22 50.97
C GLY A 34 20.70 62.39 50.92
N CYS A 35 20.23 63.58 50.61
CA CYS A 35 18.83 64.04 50.58
C CYS A 35 17.99 63.14 49.71
N THR A 36 16.95 62.53 50.27
CA THR A 36 15.92 61.78 49.57
C THR A 36 14.88 62.73 48.99
N VAL A 37 14.81 62.79 47.67
CA VAL A 37 13.63 63.21 46.93
C VAL A 37 12.84 61.92 46.63
N ASP A 38 11.61 61.81 47.11
CA ASP A 38 10.71 60.72 46.86
C ASP A 38 10.44 60.62 45.36
N PRO A 39 10.70 59.44 44.71
CA PRO A 39 10.27 59.26 43.35
C PRO A 39 8.74 59.16 43.29
N PRO A 40 8.11 59.65 42.20
CA PRO A 40 6.69 59.52 42.02
C PRO A 40 6.27 58.06 41.99
N PRO A 41 5.10 57.66 42.49
CA PRO A 41 4.63 56.32 42.52
C PRO A 41 4.57 55.78 41.07
N ALA A 42 5.10 54.60 40.87
CA ALA A 42 5.04 53.89 39.58
C ALA A 42 3.57 53.78 39.11
N PRO A 43 3.29 53.99 37.81
CA PRO A 43 1.93 53.83 37.31
C PRO A 43 1.47 52.40 37.60
N GLN A 44 0.39 52.27 38.36
CA GLN A 44 -0.31 51.00 38.55
C GLN A 44 -0.83 50.58 37.17
N SER A 45 -0.14 49.66 36.53
CA SER A 45 -0.70 48.91 35.41
C SER A 45 -1.91 48.15 35.95
N THR A 46 -3.09 48.65 35.67
CA THR A 46 -4.33 47.87 35.73
C THR A 46 -4.14 46.71 34.78
N GLN A 47 -3.62 45.58 35.27
CA GLN A 47 -3.77 44.31 34.59
C GLN A 47 -5.27 44.02 34.59
N THR A 48 -5.93 44.47 33.53
CA THR A 48 -7.19 43.88 33.13
C THR A 48 -6.85 42.42 32.87
N SER A 49 -7.20 41.54 33.81
CA SER A 49 -7.23 40.12 33.58
C SER A 49 -8.20 39.90 32.42
N GLN A 50 -7.69 39.94 31.18
CA GLN A 50 -8.39 39.36 30.08
C GLN A 50 -8.48 37.88 30.43
N SER A 51 -9.61 37.47 30.96
CA SER A 51 -10.06 36.10 30.93
C SER A 51 -9.96 35.70 29.49
N SER A 52 -8.85 35.02 29.11
CA SER A 52 -8.75 34.37 27.81
C SER A 52 -9.92 33.41 27.76
N ALA A 53 -10.90 33.70 26.90
CA ALA A 53 -11.94 32.74 26.57
C ALA A 53 -11.26 31.40 26.28
N PRO A 54 -11.78 30.30 26.81
CA PRO A 54 -11.21 28.99 26.51
C PRO A 54 -11.03 28.88 24.97
N ALA A 55 -9.85 28.51 24.54
CA ALA A 55 -9.60 28.28 23.10
C ALA A 55 -10.71 27.35 22.59
N PRO A 56 -11.36 27.68 21.47
CA PRO A 56 -12.42 26.84 20.92
C PRO A 56 -11.87 25.40 20.79
N LYS A 57 -12.63 24.44 21.30
CA LYS A 57 -12.25 23.02 21.17
C LYS A 57 -12.10 22.71 19.69
N ALA A 58 -10.95 22.17 19.31
CA ALA A 58 -10.71 21.74 17.94
C ALA A 58 -11.82 20.78 17.47
N SER A 59 -12.37 21.03 16.28
CA SER A 59 -13.38 20.16 15.69
C SER A 59 -12.72 18.85 15.26
N GLN A 60 -12.95 17.78 16.00
CA GLN A 60 -12.41 16.45 15.68
C GLN A 60 -13.51 15.55 15.17
N ILE A 61 -13.28 14.93 14.01
CA ILE A 61 -14.10 13.85 13.45
C ILE A 61 -13.40 12.52 13.73
N ILE A 62 -14.10 11.59 14.36
CA ILE A 62 -13.59 10.24 14.61
C ILE A 62 -14.12 9.31 13.55
N MET A 63 -13.19 8.68 12.81
CA MET A 63 -13.46 7.69 11.80
C MET A 63 -13.02 6.32 12.30
N ALA A 64 -13.97 5.41 12.48
CA ALA A 64 -13.69 4.03 12.83
C ALA A 64 -13.14 3.26 11.63
N ILE A 65 -12.09 2.48 11.85
CA ILE A 65 -11.39 1.64 10.87
C ILE A 65 -11.12 0.26 11.47
N ASP A 66 -10.75 -0.72 10.66
CA ASP A 66 -10.36 -2.05 11.18
C ASP A 66 -8.99 -2.01 11.85
N SER A 67 -8.01 -1.42 11.19
CA SER A 67 -6.65 -1.21 11.68
C SER A 67 -5.94 -0.13 10.88
N ILE A 68 -4.84 0.40 11.40
CA ILE A 68 -4.02 1.40 10.69
C ILE A 68 -3.25 0.83 9.50
N GLY A 69 -3.32 -0.50 9.28
CA GLY A 69 -2.71 -1.14 8.12
C GLY A 69 -1.23 -1.48 8.31
N ALA A 70 -0.64 -1.95 7.22
CA ALA A 70 0.69 -2.54 7.18
C ALA A 70 1.80 -1.52 6.94
N GLY A 71 1.48 -0.40 6.28
CA GLY A 71 2.42 0.65 5.89
C GLY A 71 1.70 1.78 5.17
N PHE A 72 2.44 2.86 4.89
CA PHE A 72 1.87 4.11 4.37
C PHE A 72 2.41 4.49 2.99
N ASN A 73 3.07 3.56 2.27
CA ASN A 73 3.49 3.81 0.89
C ASN A 73 2.39 3.35 -0.09
N PRO A 74 1.63 4.27 -0.72
CA PRO A 74 0.52 3.89 -1.62
C PRO A 74 0.99 3.18 -2.90
N HIS A 75 2.28 3.24 -3.20
CA HIS A 75 2.86 2.67 -4.41
C HIS A 75 3.33 1.22 -4.26
N LEU A 76 3.19 0.62 -3.06
CA LEU A 76 3.60 -0.76 -2.80
C LEU A 76 2.38 -1.69 -2.72
N LEU A 77 2.50 -2.89 -3.32
CA LEU A 77 1.48 -3.95 -3.23
C LEU A 77 1.24 -4.39 -1.77
N SER A 78 2.29 -4.38 -0.95
CA SER A 78 2.24 -4.76 0.45
C SER A 78 1.46 -3.80 1.34
N ASP A 79 1.36 -2.54 0.94
CA ASP A 79 0.76 -1.49 1.76
C ASP A 79 -0.67 -1.15 1.29
N GLN A 80 -1.20 -1.93 0.32
CA GLN A 80 -2.54 -1.73 -0.20
C GLN A 80 -3.60 -2.04 0.87
N SER A 81 -4.25 -1.00 1.37
CA SER A 81 -5.37 -1.10 2.32
C SER A 81 -6.33 0.07 2.12
N PRO A 82 -7.63 -0.09 2.50
CA PRO A 82 -8.58 1.03 2.45
C PRO A 82 -8.13 2.24 3.27
N VAL A 83 -7.46 1.98 4.40
CA VAL A 83 -6.96 3.05 5.30
C VAL A 83 -5.77 3.77 4.69
N ASN A 84 -4.82 3.04 4.07
CA ASN A 84 -3.70 3.69 3.39
C ASN A 84 -4.17 4.53 2.20
N ALA A 85 -5.10 4.03 1.39
CA ALA A 85 -5.71 4.80 0.31
C ALA A 85 -6.39 6.08 0.83
N ALA A 86 -7.15 5.98 1.94
CA ALA A 86 -7.79 7.12 2.58
C ALA A 86 -6.77 8.16 3.10
N ILE A 87 -5.73 7.71 3.78
CA ILE A 87 -4.69 8.60 4.31
C ILE A 87 -3.94 9.28 3.16
N SER A 88 -3.48 8.53 2.17
CA SER A 88 -2.75 9.06 1.02
C SER A 88 -3.56 10.13 0.29
N ALA A 89 -4.85 9.89 0.04
CA ALA A 89 -5.74 10.85 -0.60
C ALA A 89 -5.87 12.18 0.18
N LEU A 90 -5.72 12.15 1.52
CA LEU A 90 -5.89 13.32 2.39
C LEU A 90 -4.59 14.09 2.62
N VAL A 91 -3.45 13.39 2.61
CA VAL A 91 -2.17 13.99 3.04
C VAL A 91 -1.12 14.10 1.94
N LEU A 92 -1.27 13.37 0.84
CA LEU A 92 -0.29 13.41 -0.27
C LEU A 92 -0.83 14.23 -1.46
N PRO A 93 0.03 15.04 -2.11
CA PRO A 93 -0.34 15.77 -3.30
C PRO A 93 -0.37 14.84 -4.51
N SER A 94 -1.30 15.07 -5.42
CA SER A 94 -1.45 14.32 -6.66
C SER A 94 -1.56 15.26 -7.86
N SER A 95 -0.98 14.87 -8.99
CA SER A 95 -1.11 15.65 -10.24
C SER A 95 -2.53 15.66 -10.76
N PHE A 96 -3.21 14.54 -10.63
CA PHE A 96 -4.61 14.35 -11.00
C PHE A 96 -5.32 13.56 -9.91
N ARG A 97 -6.63 13.74 -9.83
CA ARG A 97 -7.48 12.98 -8.89
C ARG A 97 -8.60 12.30 -9.64
N PRO A 98 -8.95 11.06 -9.32
CA PRO A 98 -10.04 10.36 -9.93
C PRO A 98 -11.37 10.91 -9.41
N VAL A 99 -12.29 11.16 -10.34
CA VAL A 99 -13.70 11.48 -10.06
C VAL A 99 -14.59 10.40 -10.68
N PRO A 100 -15.72 10.04 -10.07
CA PRO A 100 -16.59 9.02 -10.61
C PRO A 100 -17.09 9.40 -12.00
N ASP A 101 -16.95 8.51 -12.97
CA ASP A 101 -17.48 8.64 -14.32
C ASP A 101 -17.80 7.26 -14.91
N PRO A 102 -19.05 6.79 -14.81
CA PRO A 102 -19.43 5.46 -15.28
C PRO A 102 -19.34 5.28 -16.80
N ALA A 103 -19.11 6.35 -17.55
CA ALA A 103 -18.92 6.28 -19.01
C ALA A 103 -17.50 5.86 -19.42
N THR A 104 -16.56 5.83 -18.46
CA THR A 104 -15.18 5.38 -18.72
C THR A 104 -15.00 3.88 -18.44
N PRO A 105 -14.03 3.21 -19.07
CA PRO A 105 -13.75 1.79 -18.83
C PRO A 105 -13.35 1.43 -17.39
N THR A 106 -12.93 2.40 -16.60
CA THR A 106 -12.52 2.24 -15.21
C THR A 106 -13.52 2.79 -14.19
N GLY A 107 -14.65 3.35 -14.66
CA GLY A 107 -15.62 4.02 -13.79
C GLY A 107 -15.14 5.35 -13.22
N SER A 108 -13.98 5.84 -13.65
CA SER A 108 -13.36 7.07 -13.15
C SER A 108 -12.75 7.88 -14.28
N ARG A 109 -12.84 9.19 -14.16
CA ARG A 109 -12.19 10.18 -15.00
C ARG A 109 -11.15 10.92 -14.15
N TRP A 110 -9.97 11.15 -14.70
CA TRP A 110 -8.88 11.84 -13.99
C TRP A 110 -8.90 13.32 -14.29
N GLU A 111 -9.15 14.12 -13.26
CA GLU A 111 -9.14 15.59 -13.31
C GLU A 111 -7.85 16.13 -12.71
N MET A 112 -7.27 17.15 -13.37
CA MET A 112 -6.08 17.83 -12.86
C MET A 112 -6.38 18.45 -11.49
N ASP A 113 -5.51 18.20 -10.52
CA ASP A 113 -5.62 18.84 -9.21
C ASP A 113 -5.10 20.28 -9.27
N PRO A 114 -5.99 21.28 -9.25
CA PRO A 114 -5.60 22.68 -9.36
C PRO A 114 -4.90 23.19 -8.10
N THR A 115 -4.85 22.40 -7.04
CA THR A 115 -4.08 22.77 -5.83
C THR A 115 -2.59 22.49 -6.02
N LEU A 116 -2.21 21.48 -6.81
CA LEU A 116 -0.82 21.18 -7.10
C LEU A 116 -0.35 21.82 -8.40
N LEU A 117 -1.17 21.77 -9.46
CA LEU A 117 -0.76 22.15 -10.81
C LEU A 117 -1.44 23.44 -11.29
N VAL A 118 -0.68 24.22 -12.05
CA VAL A 118 -1.19 25.32 -12.87
C VAL A 118 -1.70 24.77 -14.20
N SER A 119 -0.94 23.86 -14.81
CA SER A 119 -1.33 23.15 -16.03
C SER A 119 -0.58 21.81 -16.14
N ALA A 120 -1.15 20.88 -16.93
CA ALA A 120 -0.51 19.67 -17.39
C ALA A 120 -0.98 19.34 -18.79
N ASP A 121 -0.07 19.40 -19.76
CA ASP A 121 -0.39 19.33 -21.17
C ASP A 121 0.59 18.42 -21.92
N VAL A 122 0.08 17.75 -22.98
CA VAL A 122 0.95 17.09 -23.96
C VAL A 122 1.57 18.17 -24.84
N THR A 123 2.85 18.45 -24.62
CA THR A 123 3.59 19.53 -25.30
C THR A 123 4.29 19.08 -26.57
N ALA A 124 4.55 17.76 -26.73
CA ALA A 124 5.05 17.19 -27.98
C ALA A 124 4.47 15.78 -28.19
N LYS A 125 4.25 15.41 -29.47
CA LYS A 125 3.78 14.06 -29.86
C LYS A 125 4.91 13.11 -30.26
N SER A 126 6.07 13.64 -30.61
CA SER A 126 7.25 12.85 -31.01
C SER A 126 8.54 13.61 -30.64
N PRO A 127 9.29 13.18 -29.63
CA PRO A 127 8.89 12.16 -28.64
C PRO A 127 7.63 12.62 -27.86
N PHE A 128 6.82 11.67 -27.41
CA PHE A 128 5.64 11.99 -26.59
C PHE A 128 6.10 12.63 -25.29
N THR A 129 5.66 13.87 -25.05
CA THR A 129 6.15 14.66 -23.91
C THR A 129 4.97 15.34 -23.22
N VAL A 130 4.92 15.20 -21.91
CA VAL A 130 3.95 15.88 -21.04
C VAL A 130 4.69 16.86 -20.15
N THR A 131 4.18 18.09 -20.08
CA THR A 131 4.74 19.14 -19.23
C THR A 131 3.78 19.45 -18.09
N TYR A 132 4.24 19.24 -16.86
CA TYR A 132 3.51 19.55 -15.62
C TYR A 132 4.06 20.86 -15.04
N LYS A 133 3.22 21.89 -14.92
CA LYS A 133 3.57 23.16 -14.27
C LYS A 133 3.04 23.17 -12.84
N ILE A 134 3.95 23.09 -11.89
CA ILE A 134 3.67 23.01 -10.45
C ILE A 134 3.43 24.43 -9.94
N ARG A 135 2.45 24.61 -9.04
CA ARG A 135 2.20 25.90 -8.41
C ARG A 135 3.43 26.39 -7.64
N PRO A 136 3.80 27.68 -7.76
CA PRO A 136 4.92 28.23 -7.01
C PRO A 136 4.76 28.05 -5.49
N GLU A 137 3.51 28.16 -4.99
CA GLU A 137 3.16 28.08 -3.57
C GLU A 137 3.16 26.64 -3.02
N ALA A 138 3.09 25.63 -3.90
CA ALA A 138 3.02 24.23 -3.49
C ALA A 138 4.29 23.83 -2.72
N ALA A 139 4.09 23.42 -1.46
CA ALA A 139 5.17 23.09 -0.54
C ALA A 139 4.79 21.92 0.38
N TRP A 140 5.76 21.18 0.80
CA TRP A 140 5.63 20.18 1.85
C TRP A 140 5.43 20.83 3.23
N THR A 141 4.97 20.07 4.22
CA THR A 141 4.71 20.57 5.59
C THR A 141 5.95 21.05 6.32
N ASP A 142 7.14 20.70 5.88
CA ASP A 142 8.43 21.22 6.36
C ASP A 142 8.92 22.47 5.62
N ASN A 143 8.10 23.02 4.72
CA ASN A 143 8.35 24.16 3.82
C ASN A 143 9.32 23.86 2.65
N ALA A 144 9.75 22.63 2.44
CA ALA A 144 10.44 22.29 1.20
C ALA A 144 9.47 22.45 0.01
N PRO A 145 9.89 23.01 -1.15
CA PRO A 145 9.00 23.15 -2.29
C PRO A 145 8.67 21.78 -2.87
N ILE A 146 7.40 21.55 -3.26
CA ILE A 146 7.05 20.43 -4.14
C ILE A 146 7.58 20.77 -5.53
N ALA A 147 8.42 19.89 -6.08
CA ALA A 147 9.21 20.18 -7.27
C ALA A 147 9.29 19.00 -8.24
N ALA A 148 9.84 19.23 -9.42
CA ALA A 148 10.08 18.20 -10.43
C ALA A 148 10.96 17.03 -9.92
N ASP A 149 11.75 17.27 -8.87
CA ASP A 149 12.57 16.24 -8.22
C ASP A 149 11.72 15.16 -7.54
N ASP A 150 10.53 15.51 -7.02
CA ASP A 150 9.59 14.55 -6.44
C ASP A 150 8.99 13.65 -7.54
N PHE A 151 8.71 14.22 -8.73
CA PHE A 151 8.30 13.46 -9.92
C PHE A 151 9.39 12.52 -10.39
N TRP A 152 10.64 13.02 -10.51
CA TRP A 152 11.79 12.23 -10.89
C TRP A 152 12.03 11.08 -9.90
N TYR A 153 11.95 11.36 -8.59
CA TYR A 153 12.14 10.37 -7.55
C TYR A 153 11.09 9.26 -7.66
N LEU A 154 9.80 9.62 -7.72
CA LEU A 154 8.74 8.63 -7.83
C LEU A 154 8.92 7.75 -9.07
N TRP A 155 9.15 8.35 -10.25
CA TRP A 155 9.45 7.59 -11.46
C TRP A 155 10.57 6.58 -11.25
N ARG A 156 11.71 7.03 -10.70
CA ARG A 156 12.88 6.16 -10.47
C ARG A 156 12.55 4.98 -9.55
N GLN A 157 11.75 5.21 -8.51
CA GLN A 157 11.34 4.15 -7.59
C GLN A 157 10.38 3.16 -8.29
N MET A 158 9.37 3.66 -8.99
CA MET A 158 8.39 2.83 -9.68
C MET A 158 9.01 1.87 -10.70
N VAL A 159 10.07 2.28 -11.40
CA VAL A 159 10.73 1.41 -12.39
C VAL A 159 11.83 0.53 -11.83
N SER A 160 12.31 0.77 -10.59
CA SER A 160 13.46 0.05 -10.03
C SER A 160 13.14 -0.81 -8.82
N GLN A 161 12.06 -0.51 -8.08
CA GLN A 161 11.72 -1.25 -6.86
C GLN A 161 10.81 -2.44 -7.17
N PRO A 162 11.04 -3.59 -6.51
CA PRO A 162 10.13 -4.72 -6.62
C PRO A 162 8.86 -4.50 -5.79
N GLY A 163 7.75 -5.11 -6.21
CA GLY A 163 6.48 -5.04 -5.49
C GLY A 163 5.76 -3.70 -5.58
N VAL A 164 6.08 -2.88 -6.59
CA VAL A 164 5.32 -1.66 -6.88
C VAL A 164 4.01 -1.96 -7.60
N VAL A 165 3.06 -1.05 -7.47
CA VAL A 165 1.72 -1.15 -8.05
C VAL A 165 1.78 -0.72 -9.52
N ASP A 166 1.40 -1.60 -10.43
CA ASP A 166 1.14 -1.40 -11.87
C ASP A 166 2.08 -0.35 -12.57
N PRO A 167 3.40 -0.62 -12.68
CA PRO A 167 4.40 0.36 -13.10
C PRO A 167 4.51 0.58 -14.62
N ALA A 168 3.74 -0.10 -15.48
CA ALA A 168 3.94 -0.10 -16.93
C ALA A 168 3.95 1.29 -17.56
N GLY A 169 3.14 2.25 -17.05
CA GLY A 169 3.16 3.62 -17.51
C GLY A 169 4.46 4.35 -17.18
N TYR A 170 5.02 4.11 -16.00
CA TYR A 170 6.33 4.65 -15.60
C TYR A 170 7.48 4.02 -16.39
N ASP A 171 7.35 2.77 -16.80
CA ASP A 171 8.35 2.08 -17.63
C ASP A 171 8.51 2.70 -19.02
N LEU A 172 7.51 3.42 -19.50
CA LEU A 172 7.57 4.14 -20.76
C LEU A 172 8.34 5.47 -20.67
N ILE A 173 8.56 6.00 -19.46
CA ILE A 173 9.25 7.27 -19.27
C ILE A 173 10.74 7.09 -19.57
N THR A 174 11.28 7.94 -20.43
CA THR A 174 12.71 7.99 -20.79
C THR A 174 13.47 9.09 -20.07
N GLY A 175 12.75 10.09 -19.53
CA GLY A 175 13.36 11.16 -18.75
C GLY A 175 12.32 12.07 -18.09
N VAL A 176 12.70 12.60 -16.94
CA VAL A 176 11.99 13.68 -16.23
C VAL A 176 13.00 14.81 -16.05
N GLN A 177 12.76 15.92 -16.73
CA GLN A 177 13.61 17.09 -16.69
C GLN A 177 12.99 18.17 -15.81
N SER A 178 13.80 18.74 -14.92
CA SER A 178 13.44 19.84 -14.05
C SER A 178 13.80 21.16 -14.71
N VAL A 179 12.83 22.05 -14.87
CA VAL A 179 13.05 23.40 -15.40
C VAL A 179 12.33 24.44 -14.53
N ASP A 180 12.51 25.73 -14.82
CA ASP A 180 11.86 26.85 -14.09
C ASP A 180 12.10 26.76 -12.56
N GLY A 181 13.35 26.51 -12.15
CA GLY A 181 13.69 26.41 -10.73
C GLY A 181 13.01 25.23 -10.02
N GLY A 182 12.71 24.15 -10.73
CA GLY A 182 12.08 22.97 -10.20
C GLY A 182 10.54 23.00 -10.24
N LYS A 183 9.92 24.08 -10.69
CA LYS A 183 8.46 24.22 -10.74
C LYS A 183 7.82 23.74 -12.03
N THR A 184 8.61 23.18 -12.93
CA THR A 184 8.12 22.53 -14.15
C THR A 184 8.81 21.18 -14.34
N ALA A 185 8.03 20.11 -14.41
CA ALA A 185 8.49 18.77 -14.75
C ALA A 185 8.15 18.48 -16.22
N VAL A 186 9.18 18.26 -17.05
CA VAL A 186 9.02 17.86 -18.45
C VAL A 186 9.29 16.35 -18.53
N VAL A 187 8.24 15.57 -18.79
CA VAL A 187 8.28 14.12 -18.81
C VAL A 187 8.23 13.62 -20.24
N THR A 188 9.27 12.93 -20.67
CA THR A 188 9.40 12.36 -22.02
C THR A 188 9.21 10.85 -21.98
N PHE A 189 8.47 10.32 -22.96
CA PHE A 189 8.13 8.91 -23.05
C PHE A 189 8.72 8.29 -24.34
N SER A 190 8.96 6.99 -24.31
CA SER A 190 9.40 6.19 -25.44
C SER A 190 8.32 6.04 -26.54
N GLN A 191 7.05 6.15 -26.16
CA GLN A 191 5.88 6.07 -27.05
C GLN A 191 4.70 6.89 -26.47
N ALA A 192 3.63 7.05 -27.24
CA ALA A 192 2.39 7.63 -26.74
C ALA A 192 1.83 6.78 -25.58
N TYR A 193 1.30 7.46 -24.56
CA TYR A 193 0.66 6.82 -23.40
C TYR A 193 -0.60 7.61 -23.01
N PRO A 194 -1.79 7.14 -23.40
CA PRO A 194 -3.05 7.86 -23.17
C PRO A 194 -3.39 8.05 -21.69
N ALA A 195 -3.03 7.07 -20.82
CA ALA A 195 -3.31 7.12 -19.40
C ALA A 195 -2.29 7.94 -18.57
N TRP A 196 -1.52 8.83 -19.20
CA TRP A 196 -0.51 9.66 -18.54
C TRP A 196 -1.04 10.48 -17.35
N ARG A 197 -2.37 10.72 -17.28
CA ARG A 197 -3.01 11.42 -16.16
C ARG A 197 -3.07 10.59 -14.89
N GLU A 198 -2.87 9.28 -14.95
CA GLU A 198 -2.81 8.41 -13.78
C GLU A 198 -1.43 8.37 -13.13
N LEU A 199 -0.41 8.92 -13.80
CA LEU A 199 0.94 9.01 -13.25
C LEU A 199 1.06 10.19 -12.27
N PHE A 200 2.06 10.07 -11.38
CA PHE A 200 2.40 11.10 -10.40
C PHE A 200 1.23 11.46 -9.47
N THR A 201 0.42 10.46 -9.12
CA THR A 201 -0.51 10.52 -7.99
C THR A 201 0.24 10.24 -6.70
N ASP A 202 -0.27 10.74 -5.58
CA ASP A 202 0.27 10.49 -4.23
C ASP A 202 1.79 10.67 -4.16
N LEU A 203 2.28 11.84 -4.62
CA LEU A 203 3.70 12.18 -4.62
C LEU A 203 4.29 12.05 -3.22
N LEU A 204 5.51 11.51 -3.14
CA LEU A 204 6.25 11.37 -1.90
C LEU A 204 7.33 12.46 -1.77
N PRO A 205 7.62 12.95 -0.55
CA PRO A 205 8.66 13.94 -0.32
C PRO A 205 10.06 13.33 -0.56
N ALA A 206 10.58 13.50 -1.78
CA ALA A 206 11.83 12.88 -2.21
C ALA A 206 13.01 13.19 -1.28
N HIS A 207 13.08 14.44 -0.79
CA HIS A 207 14.14 14.91 0.11
C HIS A 207 14.15 14.21 1.47
N ILE A 208 13.02 13.60 1.88
CA ILE A 208 12.88 12.83 3.12
C ILE A 208 13.04 11.33 2.83
N VAL A 209 12.21 10.79 1.90
CA VAL A 209 12.08 9.34 1.73
C VAL A 209 13.37 8.69 1.25
N LYS A 210 14.21 9.40 0.48
CA LYS A 210 15.50 8.88 0.02
C LYS A 210 16.49 8.62 1.16
N ASP A 211 16.39 9.36 2.27
CA ASP A 211 17.38 9.37 3.36
C ASP A 211 16.89 8.64 4.63
N VAL A 212 15.59 8.26 4.71
CA VAL A 212 15.09 7.49 5.86
C VAL A 212 15.56 6.03 5.77
N PRO A 213 15.82 5.37 6.92
CA PRO A 213 16.13 3.96 6.95
C PRO A 213 15.05 3.12 6.26
N GLY A 214 15.46 2.28 5.31
CA GLY A 214 14.55 1.47 4.49
C GLY A 214 14.09 2.18 3.21
N GLY A 215 14.29 3.48 3.05
CA GLY A 215 13.96 4.22 1.84
C GLY A 215 12.54 4.01 1.33
N PHE A 216 12.37 3.98 0.00
CA PHE A 216 11.06 3.77 -0.62
C PHE A 216 10.39 2.43 -0.24
N PRO A 217 11.09 1.27 -0.16
CA PRO A 217 10.44 -0.02 0.13
C PRO A 217 9.94 -0.18 1.57
N ALA A 218 10.55 0.48 2.56
CA ALA A 218 10.24 0.25 3.96
C ALA A 218 10.26 1.51 4.85
N GLY A 219 10.73 2.64 4.34
CA GLY A 219 10.87 3.87 5.11
C GLY A 219 9.54 4.46 5.59
N LEU A 220 8.43 4.13 4.92
CA LEU A 220 7.10 4.61 5.26
C LEU A 220 6.25 3.56 6.02
N THR A 221 6.85 2.48 6.52
CA THR A 221 6.11 1.44 7.24
C THR A 221 5.49 1.96 8.54
N ARG A 222 6.12 2.90 9.22
CA ARG A 222 5.69 3.38 10.55
C ARG A 222 5.55 4.88 10.68
N ALA A 223 5.90 5.63 9.66
CA ALA A 223 5.89 7.09 9.72
C ALA A 223 5.62 7.70 8.34
N LEU A 224 4.86 8.78 8.34
CA LEU A 224 4.65 9.67 7.20
C LEU A 224 4.69 11.10 7.76
N SER A 225 5.90 11.56 8.09
CA SER A 225 6.11 12.79 8.87
C SER A 225 6.01 14.07 8.05
N VAL A 226 6.27 13.99 6.75
CA VAL A 226 6.22 15.13 5.83
C VAL A 226 5.18 14.84 4.74
N THR A 227 4.23 15.73 4.59
CA THR A 227 3.05 15.59 3.72
C THR A 227 2.81 16.89 2.96
N GLY A 228 1.93 16.89 1.95
CA GLY A 228 1.66 18.06 1.13
C GLY A 228 0.17 18.24 0.80
N GLY A 229 -0.72 17.56 1.53
CA GLY A 229 -2.18 17.67 1.38
C GLY A 229 -2.83 18.69 2.29
N GLN A 230 -4.17 18.74 2.26
CA GLN A 230 -4.99 19.59 3.15
C GLN A 230 -4.90 19.15 4.62
N PHE A 231 -4.52 17.91 4.86
CA PHE A 231 -4.19 17.38 6.18
C PHE A 231 -2.72 16.99 6.25
N ARG A 232 -2.20 16.91 7.46
CA ARG A 232 -0.90 16.33 7.78
C ARG A 232 -1.07 15.21 8.80
N VAL A 233 -0.17 14.26 8.80
CA VAL A 233 -0.10 13.26 9.87
C VAL A 233 0.47 13.95 11.11
N ASP A 234 -0.29 13.96 12.19
CA ASP A 234 0.11 14.55 13.47
C ASP A 234 0.68 13.50 14.41
N ASN A 235 0.02 12.34 14.49
CA ASN A 235 0.47 11.21 15.31
C ASN A 235 0.05 9.87 14.70
N ILE A 236 0.91 8.87 14.83
CA ILE A 236 0.63 7.46 14.56
C ILE A 236 0.91 6.71 15.86
N ASP A 237 -0.12 6.07 16.42
CA ASP A 237 -0.02 5.24 17.62
C ASP A 237 -0.34 3.77 17.30
N PRO A 238 0.68 2.93 17.03
CA PRO A 238 0.46 1.53 16.71
C PRO A 238 -0.07 0.70 17.89
N GLN A 239 0.12 1.17 19.14
CA GLN A 239 -0.38 0.44 20.31
C GLN A 239 -1.88 0.61 20.49
N ARG A 240 -2.39 1.80 20.17
CA ARG A 240 -3.82 2.11 20.20
C ARG A 240 -4.50 1.82 18.86
N ASP A 241 -3.72 1.52 17.84
CA ASP A 241 -4.18 1.33 16.46
C ASP A 241 -4.94 2.59 15.97
N GLU A 242 -4.30 3.77 16.14
CA GLU A 242 -4.86 5.08 15.85
C GLU A 242 -3.92 5.93 14.99
N ILE A 243 -4.49 6.73 14.10
CA ILE A 243 -3.78 7.77 13.34
C ILE A 243 -4.54 9.08 13.49
N LEU A 244 -3.87 10.12 13.95
CA LEU A 244 -4.41 11.46 14.03
C LEU A 244 -3.91 12.27 12.84
N LEU A 245 -4.83 12.73 12.01
CA LEU A 245 -4.58 13.75 11.01
C LEU A 245 -5.02 15.11 11.56
N ALA A 246 -4.17 16.12 11.42
CA ALA A 246 -4.50 17.51 11.72
C ALA A 246 -4.59 18.32 10.43
N ARG A 247 -5.42 19.36 10.42
CA ARG A 247 -5.46 20.30 9.30
C ARG A 247 -4.05 20.85 9.05
N ASN A 248 -3.70 20.95 7.78
CA ASN A 248 -2.46 21.60 7.37
C ASN A 248 -2.70 23.11 7.25
N ASP A 249 -2.46 23.87 8.31
CA ASP A 249 -2.66 25.32 8.31
C ASP A 249 -1.67 26.07 7.41
N ARG A 250 -0.66 25.38 6.85
CA ARG A 250 0.26 25.90 5.84
C ARG A 250 -0.13 25.54 4.42
N PHE A 251 -1.27 24.84 4.26
CA PHE A 251 -1.75 24.49 2.93
C PHE A 251 -2.08 25.76 2.14
N TRP A 252 -1.53 25.88 0.97
CA TRP A 252 -1.62 27.07 0.12
C TRP A 252 -2.95 27.23 -0.62
N GLY A 253 -3.78 26.20 -0.63
CA GLY A 253 -5.12 26.20 -1.23
C GLY A 253 -6.21 26.44 -0.19
N THR A 254 -7.42 26.01 -0.50
CA THR A 254 -8.54 26.07 0.45
C THR A 254 -8.29 25.13 1.62
N PRO A 255 -8.25 25.62 2.87
CA PRO A 255 -8.03 24.78 4.04
C PRO A 255 -9.20 23.81 4.26
N ALA A 256 -8.91 22.66 4.86
CA ALA A 256 -9.93 21.73 5.31
C ALA A 256 -10.81 22.34 6.39
N LYS A 257 -12.10 21.97 6.43
CA LYS A 257 -13.04 22.43 7.46
C LYS A 257 -12.80 21.78 8.83
N PRO A 258 -12.63 20.43 8.93
CA PRO A 258 -12.31 19.84 10.22
C PRO A 258 -10.89 20.18 10.64
N ASP A 259 -10.69 20.46 11.92
CA ASP A 259 -9.36 20.67 12.49
C ASP A 259 -8.58 19.36 12.56
N GLN A 260 -9.29 18.26 12.83
CA GLN A 260 -8.69 16.93 13.00
C GLN A 260 -9.60 15.81 12.48
N ILE A 261 -8.98 14.77 11.96
CA ILE A 261 -9.62 13.47 11.68
C ILE A 261 -8.81 12.41 12.45
N LEU A 262 -9.46 11.71 13.37
CA LEU A 262 -8.87 10.61 14.11
C LEU A 262 -9.35 9.29 13.51
N PHE A 263 -8.46 8.58 12.84
CA PHE A 263 -8.67 7.18 12.47
C PHE A 263 -8.43 6.31 13.69
N ARG A 264 -9.44 5.55 14.09
CA ARG A 264 -9.41 4.75 15.32
C ARG A 264 -9.96 3.36 15.05
N ARG A 265 -9.33 2.35 15.63
CA ARG A 265 -9.84 0.97 15.56
C ARG A 265 -11.28 0.87 16.07
N ALA A 266 -12.14 0.20 15.29
CA ALA A 266 -13.57 0.11 15.53
C ALA A 266 -13.96 -0.81 16.70
N GLY A 267 -13.13 -1.81 16.99
CA GLY A 267 -13.49 -2.88 17.92
C GLY A 267 -14.51 -3.86 17.33
N VAL A 268 -15.29 -4.52 18.19
CA VAL A 268 -16.34 -5.45 17.75
C VAL A 268 -17.56 -4.70 17.20
N PRO A 269 -18.36 -5.29 16.28
CA PRO A 269 -19.48 -4.60 15.63
C PRO A 269 -20.50 -3.97 16.57
N ALA A 270 -20.80 -4.60 17.71
CA ALA A 270 -21.72 -4.05 18.70
C ALA A 270 -21.17 -2.77 19.35
N ALA A 271 -19.87 -2.76 19.70
CA ALA A 271 -19.22 -1.57 20.27
C ALA A 271 -19.17 -0.42 19.25
N LEU A 272 -18.91 -0.72 17.97
CA LEU A 272 -18.98 0.27 16.91
C LEU A 272 -20.39 0.87 16.78
N ALA A 273 -21.42 0.02 16.77
CA ALA A 273 -22.82 0.49 16.68
C ALA A 273 -23.19 1.39 17.85
N ASP A 274 -22.78 1.05 19.07
CA ASP A 274 -22.99 1.88 20.26
C ASP A 274 -22.21 3.20 20.16
N SER A 275 -20.98 3.18 19.72
CA SER A 275 -20.16 4.37 19.54
C SER A 275 -20.73 5.36 18.52
N ILE A 276 -21.28 4.84 17.40
CA ILE A 276 -21.95 5.68 16.40
C ILE A 276 -23.26 6.23 16.95
N ARG A 277 -24.07 5.42 17.64
CA ARG A 277 -25.35 5.83 18.27
C ARG A 277 -25.14 6.94 19.30
N ASN A 278 -24.08 6.86 20.09
CA ASN A 278 -23.74 7.84 21.11
C ASN A 278 -23.05 9.10 20.54
N GLY A 279 -22.69 9.10 19.25
CA GLY A 279 -21.97 10.20 18.62
C GLY A 279 -20.48 10.27 18.97
N ASP A 280 -19.92 9.22 19.61
CA ASP A 280 -18.47 9.13 19.88
C ASP A 280 -17.68 8.89 18.59
N THR A 281 -18.27 8.17 17.64
CA THR A 281 -17.75 7.95 16.29
C THR A 281 -18.70 8.57 15.27
N GLN A 282 -18.17 9.38 14.36
CA GLN A 282 -18.97 10.09 13.36
C GLN A 282 -19.03 9.34 12.02
N VAL A 283 -17.95 8.68 11.65
CA VAL A 283 -17.79 8.01 10.36
C VAL A 283 -17.19 6.62 10.60
N ALA A 284 -17.50 5.65 9.78
CA ALA A 284 -16.88 4.33 9.82
C ALA A 284 -16.58 3.81 8.43
N GLN A 285 -15.43 3.11 8.29
CA GLN A 285 -15.11 2.24 7.16
C GLN A 285 -14.48 0.96 7.72
N VAL A 286 -15.25 -0.11 7.73
CA VAL A 286 -14.85 -1.36 8.37
C VAL A 286 -15.27 -2.56 7.55
N HIS A 287 -14.56 -3.66 7.70
CA HIS A 287 -15.05 -4.96 7.24
C HIS A 287 -16.17 -5.46 8.17
N GLY A 288 -17.12 -6.19 7.62
CA GLY A 288 -18.18 -6.79 8.40
C GLY A 288 -19.26 -7.42 7.54
N GLY A 289 -19.83 -8.49 8.05
CA GLY A 289 -20.88 -9.25 7.38
C GLY A 289 -22.26 -8.57 7.40
N ALA A 290 -23.25 -9.26 6.86
CA ALA A 290 -24.64 -8.79 6.80
C ALA A 290 -25.17 -8.36 8.19
N ALA A 291 -24.76 -9.04 9.27
CA ALA A 291 -25.18 -8.70 10.61
C ALA A 291 -24.64 -7.33 11.07
N ALA A 292 -23.36 -7.04 10.83
CA ALA A 292 -22.75 -5.74 11.15
C ALA A 292 -23.41 -4.61 10.33
N PHE A 293 -23.65 -4.85 9.04
CA PHE A 293 -24.35 -3.90 8.17
C PHE A 293 -25.78 -3.62 8.70
N ALA A 294 -26.52 -4.67 9.04
CA ALA A 294 -27.87 -4.52 9.58
C ALA A 294 -27.89 -3.77 10.92
N GLN A 295 -26.93 -4.03 11.82
CA GLN A 295 -26.82 -3.31 13.09
C GLN A 295 -26.59 -1.80 12.89
N LEU A 296 -25.70 -1.43 11.98
CA LEU A 296 -25.41 -0.03 11.68
C LEU A 296 -26.61 0.65 10.97
N SER A 297 -27.25 -0.04 10.03
CA SER A 297 -28.40 0.48 9.28
C SER A 297 -29.66 0.63 10.14
N ALA A 298 -29.75 -0.08 11.27
CA ALA A 298 -30.85 0.04 12.21
C ALA A 298 -30.75 1.25 13.16
N ILE A 299 -29.62 1.98 13.16
CA ILE A 299 -29.44 3.17 14.00
C ILE A 299 -30.16 4.34 13.32
N PRO A 300 -31.08 5.06 14.02
CA PRO A 300 -31.76 6.20 13.45
C PRO A 300 -30.80 7.25 12.90
N ASP A 301 -31.13 7.80 11.74
CA ASP A 301 -30.39 8.86 11.04
C ASP A 301 -28.95 8.52 10.64
N VAL A 302 -28.52 7.28 10.80
CA VAL A 302 -27.26 6.76 10.28
C VAL A 302 -27.44 6.32 8.83
N ARG A 303 -26.59 6.87 7.97
CA ARG A 303 -26.52 6.44 6.56
C ARG A 303 -25.46 5.37 6.42
N THR A 304 -25.77 4.29 5.70
CA THR A 304 -24.84 3.18 5.48
C THR A 304 -24.79 2.80 4.00
N ALA A 305 -23.65 2.31 3.57
CA ALA A 305 -23.47 1.71 2.24
C ALA A 305 -22.40 0.60 2.30
N ARG A 306 -22.39 -0.27 1.30
CA ARG A 306 -21.26 -1.14 1.01
C ARG A 306 -20.42 -0.47 -0.06
N LEU A 307 -19.12 -0.39 0.19
CA LEU A 307 -18.17 0.24 -0.70
C LEU A 307 -17.13 -0.78 -1.14
N ILE A 308 -17.04 -1.01 -2.44
CA ILE A 308 -15.98 -1.80 -3.05
C ILE A 308 -14.68 -1.00 -2.94
N THR A 309 -13.60 -1.63 -2.48
CA THR A 309 -12.30 -1.00 -2.30
C THR A 309 -11.39 -1.20 -3.53
N PRO A 310 -10.34 -0.37 -3.69
CA PRO A 310 -9.46 -0.41 -4.86
C PRO A 310 -8.45 -1.57 -4.81
N ARG A 311 -8.86 -2.76 -4.36
CA ARG A 311 -7.95 -3.91 -4.30
C ARG A 311 -8.63 -5.24 -4.55
N VAL A 312 -7.93 -6.12 -5.27
CA VAL A 312 -8.35 -7.50 -5.56
C VAL A 312 -7.32 -8.46 -4.97
N MET A 313 -7.79 -9.47 -4.23
CA MET A 313 -6.94 -10.56 -3.74
C MET A 313 -6.81 -11.63 -4.80
N GLN A 314 -5.60 -12.13 -4.98
CA GLN A 314 -5.31 -13.24 -5.88
C GLN A 314 -4.19 -14.14 -5.35
N LEU A 315 -4.15 -15.38 -5.87
CA LEU A 315 -3.02 -16.28 -5.75
C LEU A 315 -2.29 -16.30 -7.09
N THR A 316 -1.00 -15.97 -7.08
CA THR A 316 -0.13 -15.94 -8.26
C THR A 316 0.91 -17.04 -8.18
N LEU A 317 0.94 -17.95 -9.15
CA LEU A 317 1.98 -18.99 -9.30
C LEU A 317 3.16 -18.44 -10.10
N ARG A 318 4.38 -18.77 -9.67
CA ARG A 318 5.62 -18.38 -10.35
C ARG A 318 6.02 -19.46 -11.35
N ALA A 319 5.64 -19.26 -12.61
CA ALA A 319 5.88 -20.25 -13.66
C ALA A 319 7.37 -20.42 -14.04
N GLN A 320 8.24 -19.54 -13.56
CA GLN A 320 9.70 -19.66 -13.71
C GLN A 320 10.30 -20.78 -12.85
N GLU A 321 9.59 -21.23 -11.80
CA GLU A 321 10.02 -22.36 -10.99
C GLU A 321 9.92 -23.65 -11.79
N PRO A 322 10.99 -24.48 -11.85
CA PRO A 322 11.02 -25.68 -12.69
C PRO A 322 9.82 -26.62 -12.47
N LYS A 323 9.36 -26.76 -11.24
CA LYS A 323 8.20 -27.59 -10.87
C LYS A 323 6.86 -26.99 -11.30
N LEU A 324 6.82 -25.69 -11.61
CA LEU A 324 5.65 -24.93 -12.08
C LEU A 324 5.76 -24.52 -13.55
N ALA A 325 6.81 -24.95 -14.27
CA ALA A 325 7.01 -24.63 -15.69
C ALA A 325 5.90 -25.23 -16.59
N ASP A 326 5.42 -26.42 -16.23
CA ASP A 326 4.35 -27.11 -16.97
C ASP A 326 2.97 -26.46 -16.66
N PRO A 327 2.23 -25.98 -17.68
CA PRO A 327 0.90 -25.42 -17.48
C PRO A 327 -0.12 -26.42 -16.94
N LEU A 328 0.04 -27.73 -17.20
CA LEU A 328 -0.84 -28.76 -16.64
C LEU A 328 -0.71 -28.83 -15.12
N VAL A 329 0.52 -28.74 -14.60
CA VAL A 329 0.77 -28.71 -13.15
C VAL A 329 0.14 -27.49 -12.53
N ARG A 330 0.31 -26.31 -13.12
CA ARG A 330 -0.31 -25.08 -12.62
C ARG A 330 -1.83 -25.17 -12.65
N LYS A 331 -2.40 -25.63 -13.76
CA LYS A 331 -3.85 -25.83 -13.90
C LYS A 331 -4.40 -26.80 -12.88
N ALA A 332 -3.68 -27.88 -12.60
CA ALA A 332 -4.02 -28.85 -11.57
C ALA A 332 -4.02 -28.22 -10.16
N ILE A 333 -2.96 -27.46 -9.83
CA ILE A 333 -2.84 -26.76 -8.54
C ILE A 333 -4.02 -25.79 -8.35
N LEU A 334 -4.27 -24.92 -9.33
CA LEU A 334 -5.36 -23.95 -9.24
C LEU A 334 -6.74 -24.62 -9.21
N GLY A 335 -6.91 -25.72 -9.95
CA GLY A 335 -8.17 -26.50 -9.98
C GLY A 335 -8.49 -27.26 -8.68
N LEU A 336 -7.51 -27.43 -7.79
CA LEU A 336 -7.73 -28.01 -6.44
C LEU A 336 -8.19 -26.98 -5.41
N LEU A 337 -8.16 -25.69 -5.75
CA LEU A 337 -8.50 -24.62 -4.83
C LEU A 337 -9.98 -24.23 -4.95
N ASP A 338 -10.67 -24.29 -3.84
CA ASP A 338 -12.03 -23.79 -3.69
C ASP A 338 -12.00 -22.27 -3.51
N VAL A 339 -12.27 -21.54 -4.59
CA VAL A 339 -12.21 -20.07 -4.63
C VAL A 339 -13.25 -19.44 -3.70
N GLU A 340 -14.44 -20.05 -3.58
CA GLU A 340 -15.50 -19.52 -2.70
C GLU A 340 -15.08 -19.59 -1.23
N LEU A 341 -14.43 -20.70 -0.83
CA LEU A 341 -13.88 -20.83 0.52
C LEU A 341 -12.73 -19.85 0.76
N LEU A 342 -11.82 -19.67 -0.21
CA LEU A 342 -10.72 -18.69 -0.11
C LEU A 342 -11.29 -17.27 0.03
N ALA A 343 -12.30 -16.93 -0.74
CA ALA A 343 -12.96 -15.63 -0.71
C ALA A 343 -13.71 -15.41 0.61
N ALA A 344 -14.42 -16.43 1.12
CA ALA A 344 -15.09 -16.36 2.42
C ALA A 344 -14.11 -16.11 3.58
N VAL A 345 -12.94 -16.76 3.55
CA VAL A 345 -11.86 -16.52 4.52
C VAL A 345 -11.30 -15.10 4.37
N GLY A 346 -11.05 -14.67 3.14
CA GLY A 346 -10.56 -13.33 2.82
C GLY A 346 -11.50 -12.21 3.28
N ALA A 347 -12.80 -12.44 3.18
CA ALA A 347 -13.84 -11.50 3.62
C ALA A 347 -14.21 -11.62 5.11
N GLY A 348 -13.47 -12.41 5.89
CA GLY A 348 -13.77 -12.59 7.31
C GLY A 348 -15.13 -13.22 7.57
N SER A 349 -15.57 -14.13 6.69
CA SER A 349 -16.89 -14.78 6.72
C SER A 349 -18.07 -13.83 6.41
N ASP A 350 -17.85 -12.77 5.65
CA ASP A 350 -18.93 -11.96 5.07
C ASP A 350 -19.58 -12.73 3.91
N ASN A 351 -20.91 -12.94 3.99
CA ASN A 351 -21.66 -13.63 2.95
C ASN A 351 -21.90 -12.77 1.68
N SER A 352 -21.53 -11.51 1.69
CA SER A 352 -21.65 -10.58 0.55
C SER A 352 -20.32 -10.37 -0.17
N VAL A 353 -19.54 -11.44 -0.31
CA VAL A 353 -18.25 -11.43 -1.02
C VAL A 353 -18.46 -11.15 -2.51
N THR A 354 -17.64 -10.24 -3.05
CA THR A 354 -17.56 -9.99 -4.48
C THR A 354 -16.44 -10.84 -5.08
N LEU A 355 -16.81 -11.97 -5.70
CA LEU A 355 -15.81 -12.84 -6.36
C LEU A 355 -15.18 -12.13 -7.55
N ALA A 356 -13.87 -12.24 -7.66
CA ALA A 356 -13.12 -11.80 -8.83
C ALA A 356 -12.96 -12.99 -9.79
N GLN A 357 -13.56 -12.90 -10.96
CA GLN A 357 -13.63 -13.99 -11.94
C GLN A 357 -13.14 -13.55 -13.34
N ALA A 358 -12.30 -12.52 -13.40
CA ALA A 358 -11.60 -12.08 -14.59
C ALA A 358 -10.16 -11.70 -14.22
N LEU A 359 -9.24 -11.77 -15.19
CA LEU A 359 -7.80 -11.58 -14.95
C LEU A 359 -7.35 -10.13 -15.11
N VAL A 360 -8.07 -9.35 -15.91
CA VAL A 360 -7.72 -7.95 -16.20
C VAL A 360 -8.69 -6.99 -15.51
N ARG A 361 -10.00 -7.16 -15.74
CA ARG A 361 -11.02 -6.32 -15.12
C ARG A 361 -11.31 -6.74 -13.68
N ALA A 362 -11.38 -5.77 -12.80
CA ALA A 362 -11.90 -5.96 -11.46
C ALA A 362 -13.45 -5.93 -11.48
N PRO A 363 -14.12 -6.58 -10.51
CA PRO A 363 -15.58 -6.53 -10.40
C PRO A 363 -16.19 -5.12 -10.36
N SER A 364 -15.44 -4.13 -9.86
CA SER A 364 -15.87 -2.72 -9.84
C SER A 364 -15.79 -2.01 -11.18
N ASP A 365 -15.06 -2.58 -12.15
CA ASP A 365 -14.84 -1.91 -13.44
C ASP A 365 -16.10 -2.02 -14.32
N PRO A 366 -16.56 -0.93 -14.95
CA PRO A 366 -17.66 -0.98 -15.90
C PRO A 366 -17.39 -2.00 -17.01
N GLY A 367 -18.42 -2.77 -17.35
CA GLY A 367 -18.28 -3.85 -18.36
C GLY A 367 -17.56 -5.10 -17.84
N TYR A 368 -17.38 -5.23 -16.51
CA TYR A 368 -16.89 -6.49 -15.94
C TYR A 368 -17.80 -7.67 -16.34
N VAL A 369 -17.17 -8.74 -16.78
CA VAL A 369 -17.82 -10.03 -17.08
C VAL A 369 -16.95 -11.12 -16.46
N ALA A 370 -17.57 -12.09 -15.83
CA ALA A 370 -16.89 -13.27 -15.36
C ALA A 370 -16.40 -14.10 -16.55
N THR A 371 -15.09 -14.23 -16.68
CA THR A 371 -14.42 -14.98 -17.77
C THR A 371 -13.72 -16.25 -17.28
N ALA A 372 -13.77 -16.50 -15.96
CA ALA A 372 -13.16 -17.66 -15.35
C ALA A 372 -13.70 -18.96 -15.99
N PRO A 373 -12.84 -19.91 -16.34
CA PRO A 373 -13.26 -21.21 -16.83
C PRO A 373 -14.03 -21.96 -15.73
N PRO A 374 -14.89 -22.92 -16.11
CA PRO A 374 -15.57 -23.77 -15.15
C PRO A 374 -14.59 -24.43 -14.19
N PRO A 375 -14.93 -24.54 -12.89
CA PRO A 375 -14.07 -25.18 -11.91
C PRO A 375 -13.83 -26.65 -12.26
N LEU A 376 -12.62 -27.12 -12.02
CA LEU A 376 -12.30 -28.55 -12.20
C LEU A 376 -12.81 -29.36 -11.01
N SER A 377 -13.27 -30.61 -11.28
CA SER A 377 -13.43 -31.55 -10.19
C SER A 377 -12.06 -31.95 -9.62
N ARG A 378 -12.04 -32.43 -8.37
CA ARG A 378 -10.81 -32.95 -7.76
C ARG A 378 -10.18 -34.04 -8.61
N GLU A 379 -10.98 -34.94 -9.18
CA GLU A 379 -10.52 -36.04 -10.01
C GLU A 379 -9.88 -35.52 -11.30
N GLN A 380 -10.50 -34.53 -11.95
CA GLN A 380 -9.95 -33.88 -13.14
C GLN A 380 -8.60 -33.19 -12.83
N ALA A 381 -8.51 -32.48 -11.70
CA ALA A 381 -7.26 -31.86 -11.30
C ALA A 381 -6.15 -32.88 -11.00
N LEU A 382 -6.47 -33.99 -10.33
CA LEU A 382 -5.51 -35.08 -10.10
C LEU A 382 -5.09 -35.79 -11.39
N GLN A 383 -6.01 -35.91 -12.36
CA GLN A 383 -5.67 -36.45 -13.70
C GLN A 383 -4.66 -35.58 -14.45
N LEU A 384 -4.76 -34.24 -14.35
CA LEU A 384 -3.78 -33.34 -14.96
C LEU A 384 -2.37 -33.53 -14.38
N PHE A 385 -2.24 -33.87 -13.08
CA PHE A 385 -0.93 -34.23 -12.51
C PHE A 385 -0.41 -35.51 -13.11
N ALA A 386 -1.25 -36.54 -13.32
CA ALA A 386 -0.84 -37.78 -13.96
C ALA A 386 -0.39 -37.56 -15.43
N GLU A 387 -1.13 -36.72 -16.18
CA GLU A 387 -0.76 -36.31 -17.55
C GLU A 387 0.59 -35.54 -17.56
N ALA A 388 0.88 -34.75 -16.52
CA ALA A 388 2.18 -34.09 -16.36
C ALA A 388 3.29 -35.00 -15.83
N GLY A 389 3.03 -36.33 -15.69
CA GLY A 389 4.02 -37.32 -15.28
C GLY A 389 4.25 -37.40 -13.77
N TYR A 390 3.28 -36.99 -12.97
CA TYR A 390 3.28 -37.20 -11.53
C TYR A 390 2.55 -38.51 -11.17
N GLU A 391 3.07 -39.23 -10.18
CA GLU A 391 2.40 -40.33 -9.53
C GLU A 391 1.41 -39.74 -8.50
N VAL A 392 0.13 -40.11 -8.63
CA VAL A 392 -0.95 -39.60 -7.78
C VAL A 392 -1.51 -40.77 -6.98
N ASP A 393 -1.30 -40.72 -5.67
CA ASP A 393 -2.00 -41.56 -4.70
C ASP A 393 -3.10 -40.71 -4.05
N PRO A 394 -4.39 -40.94 -4.37
CA PRO A 394 -5.48 -40.12 -3.85
C PRO A 394 -5.70 -40.28 -2.33
N GLY A 395 -4.99 -41.20 -1.66
CA GLY A 395 -5.24 -41.54 -0.27
C GLY A 395 -6.58 -42.27 -0.10
N VAL A 396 -6.69 -43.11 0.92
CA VAL A 396 -7.94 -43.79 1.23
C VAL A 396 -8.88 -42.80 1.92
N THR A 397 -9.86 -42.28 1.21
CA THR A 397 -11.06 -41.73 1.86
C THR A 397 -11.74 -42.90 2.57
N ALA A 398 -11.71 -42.90 3.92
CA ALA A 398 -12.44 -43.90 4.69
C ALA A 398 -13.91 -43.84 4.25
N ALA A 399 -14.37 -44.87 3.54
CA ALA A 399 -15.78 -45.05 3.25
C ALA A 399 -16.57 -45.03 4.57
N PRO A 400 -17.74 -44.37 4.66
CA PRO A 400 -18.54 -44.42 5.87
C PRO A 400 -18.83 -45.88 6.19
N ALA A 401 -18.48 -46.31 7.41
CA ALA A 401 -18.71 -47.68 7.88
C ALA A 401 -20.21 -47.99 7.80
N PRO A 402 -20.61 -49.14 7.24
CA PRO A 402 -21.99 -49.55 7.21
C PRO A 402 -22.51 -49.67 8.64
N PRO A 403 -23.71 -49.22 8.95
CA PRO A 403 -24.24 -49.29 10.30
C PRO A 403 -24.43 -50.74 10.73
N GLY A 404 -23.80 -51.15 11.83
CA GLY A 404 -24.09 -52.42 12.51
C GLY A 404 -22.95 -53.39 12.78
N ARG A 405 -21.70 -53.01 12.63
CA ARG A 405 -20.57 -53.90 12.99
C ARG A 405 -19.71 -53.25 14.12
N PRO A 406 -19.43 -53.96 15.22
CA PRO A 406 -18.54 -53.42 16.24
C PRO A 406 -17.14 -53.19 15.66
N SER A 407 -16.66 -51.96 15.74
CA SER A 407 -15.34 -51.57 15.29
C SER A 407 -14.24 -52.32 15.99
N PRO A 408 -13.26 -52.91 15.30
CA PRO A 408 -12.02 -53.35 15.92
C PRO A 408 -11.29 -52.13 16.50
N LYS A 409 -10.67 -52.30 17.67
CA LYS A 409 -9.85 -51.27 18.31
C LYS A 409 -8.89 -50.64 17.30
N PRO A 410 -8.86 -49.31 17.15
CA PRO A 410 -7.96 -48.69 16.18
C PRO A 410 -6.51 -48.87 16.64
N THR A 411 -5.75 -49.57 15.86
CA THR A 411 -4.29 -49.37 15.80
C THR A 411 -4.08 -47.97 15.23
N PRO A 412 -3.20 -47.12 15.76
CA PRO A 412 -2.97 -45.80 15.25
C PRO A 412 -2.15 -45.84 13.94
N ALA A 413 -2.77 -46.26 12.87
CA ALA A 413 -2.33 -45.93 11.54
C ALA A 413 -2.95 -44.54 11.25
N GLY A 414 -2.13 -43.50 11.28
CA GLY A 414 -2.55 -42.16 10.87
C GLY A 414 -3.19 -42.23 9.48
N PRO A 415 -4.13 -41.31 9.15
CA PRO A 415 -4.75 -41.27 7.84
C PRO A 415 -3.66 -41.26 6.79
N THR A 416 -3.68 -42.25 5.88
CA THR A 416 -2.81 -42.25 4.70
C THR A 416 -3.18 -41.03 3.87
N ARG A 417 -2.40 -39.94 4.04
CA ARG A 417 -2.53 -38.73 3.23
C ARG A 417 -2.21 -39.10 1.81
N GLY A 418 -3.00 -38.63 0.86
CA GLY A 418 -2.68 -38.71 -0.55
C GLY A 418 -1.24 -38.24 -0.81
N ARG A 419 -0.68 -38.61 -1.95
CA ARG A 419 0.65 -38.19 -2.36
C ARG A 419 0.65 -37.83 -3.84
N VAL A 420 1.19 -36.66 -4.14
CA VAL A 420 1.50 -36.22 -5.49
C VAL A 420 3.03 -36.16 -5.59
N SER A 421 3.64 -37.05 -6.37
CA SER A 421 5.10 -37.17 -6.43
C SER A 421 5.58 -37.44 -7.86
N ARG A 422 6.82 -37.02 -8.14
CA ARG A 422 7.50 -37.28 -9.40
C ARG A 422 8.91 -37.79 -9.09
N ASN A 423 9.29 -38.93 -9.69
CA ASN A 423 10.56 -39.60 -9.41
C ASN A 423 10.79 -39.89 -7.90
N GLY A 424 9.71 -40.18 -7.15
CA GLY A 424 9.77 -40.45 -5.72
C GLY A 424 9.81 -39.20 -4.84
N GLU A 425 9.92 -38.00 -5.41
CA GLU A 425 9.91 -36.71 -4.68
C GLU A 425 8.50 -36.12 -4.64
N THR A 426 8.01 -35.78 -3.45
CA THR A 426 6.69 -35.17 -3.26
C THR A 426 6.71 -33.73 -3.78
N LEU A 427 5.66 -33.34 -4.53
CA LEU A 427 5.49 -31.95 -4.95
C LEU A 427 5.37 -31.03 -3.74
N ALA A 428 6.35 -30.15 -3.57
CA ALA A 428 6.40 -29.17 -2.50
C ALA A 428 6.17 -27.78 -3.03
N LEU A 429 5.34 -26.98 -2.32
CA LEU A 429 5.03 -25.60 -2.68
C LEU A 429 5.22 -24.67 -1.48
N ALA A 430 5.97 -23.58 -1.68
CA ALA A 430 6.13 -22.50 -0.73
C ALA A 430 5.22 -21.32 -1.14
N ILE A 431 4.20 -21.02 -0.34
CA ILE A 431 3.25 -19.93 -0.60
C ILE A 431 3.65 -18.73 0.25
N GLY A 432 4.11 -17.66 -0.37
CA GLY A 432 4.44 -16.40 0.29
C GLY A 432 3.19 -15.56 0.55
N ALA A 433 3.17 -14.88 1.69
CA ALA A 433 2.22 -13.83 2.02
C ALA A 433 2.92 -12.75 2.84
N ALA A 434 2.45 -11.52 2.77
CA ALA A 434 2.99 -10.43 3.59
C ALA A 434 2.69 -10.69 5.07
N ALA A 435 3.71 -10.71 5.91
CA ALA A 435 3.58 -11.05 7.34
C ALA A 435 2.70 -10.06 8.12
N ASN A 436 2.63 -8.83 7.65
CA ASN A 436 1.83 -7.75 8.21
C ASN A 436 0.38 -7.72 7.65
N ASP A 437 0.00 -8.68 6.79
CA ASP A 437 -1.37 -8.84 6.27
C ASP A 437 -1.97 -10.17 6.77
N PRO A 438 -2.69 -10.16 7.89
CA PRO A 438 -3.29 -11.37 8.45
C PRO A 438 -4.33 -12.01 7.53
N THR A 439 -4.99 -11.23 6.68
CA THR A 439 -5.98 -11.73 5.71
C THR A 439 -5.30 -12.54 4.62
N ALA A 440 -4.24 -12.01 4.00
CA ALA A 440 -3.47 -12.74 2.99
C ALA A 440 -2.85 -14.01 3.58
N VAL A 441 -2.34 -13.96 4.82
CA VAL A 441 -1.80 -15.14 5.53
C VAL A 441 -2.89 -16.18 5.79
N ALA A 442 -4.11 -15.79 6.18
CA ALA A 442 -5.23 -16.72 6.41
C ALA A 442 -5.66 -17.41 5.11
N VAL A 443 -5.79 -16.65 4.01
CA VAL A 443 -6.11 -17.20 2.68
C VAL A 443 -5.00 -18.14 2.19
N ALA A 444 -3.72 -17.77 2.36
CA ALA A 444 -2.59 -18.63 2.01
C ALA A 444 -2.59 -19.94 2.80
N ASN A 445 -2.90 -19.90 4.11
CA ASN A 445 -3.02 -21.10 4.94
C ASN A 445 -4.17 -22.00 4.47
N THR A 446 -5.32 -21.41 4.13
CA THR A 446 -6.48 -22.17 3.61
C THR A 446 -6.13 -22.83 2.27
N ALA A 447 -5.47 -22.12 1.36
CA ALA A 447 -4.99 -22.70 0.10
C ALA A 447 -4.00 -23.85 0.36
N ALA A 448 -3.05 -23.66 1.27
CA ALA A 448 -2.09 -24.71 1.64
C ALA A 448 -2.78 -25.94 2.25
N ASP A 449 -3.82 -25.76 3.07
CA ASP A 449 -4.58 -26.88 3.66
C ASP A 449 -5.33 -27.69 2.59
N GLN A 450 -5.93 -27.02 1.62
CA GLN A 450 -6.58 -27.68 0.49
C GLN A 450 -5.56 -28.52 -0.31
N LEU A 451 -4.39 -27.96 -0.61
CA LEU A 451 -3.32 -28.66 -1.33
C LEU A 451 -2.75 -29.84 -0.50
N ARG A 452 -2.58 -29.68 0.81
CA ARG A 452 -2.13 -30.76 1.71
C ARG A 452 -3.14 -31.90 1.78
N SER A 453 -4.44 -31.61 1.62
CA SER A 453 -5.50 -32.64 1.63
C SER A 453 -5.35 -33.66 0.51
N VAL A 454 -4.67 -33.31 -0.58
CA VAL A 454 -4.39 -34.19 -1.73
C VAL A 454 -2.94 -34.69 -1.76
N GLY A 455 -2.15 -34.38 -0.73
CA GLY A 455 -0.77 -34.87 -0.60
C GLY A 455 0.32 -34.02 -1.24
N ILE A 456 0.02 -32.76 -1.56
CA ILE A 456 1.02 -31.76 -1.95
C ILE A 456 1.62 -31.17 -0.65
N ALA A 457 2.94 -31.09 -0.56
CA ALA A 457 3.64 -30.55 0.61
C ALA A 457 3.64 -29.01 0.57
N ALA A 458 2.48 -28.38 0.78
CA ALA A 458 2.35 -26.93 0.78
C ALA A 458 2.74 -26.31 2.13
N THR A 459 3.57 -25.27 2.13
CA THR A 459 3.97 -24.50 3.30
C THR A 459 3.68 -23.02 3.08
N VAL A 460 3.26 -22.32 4.12
CA VAL A 460 3.07 -20.87 4.07
C VAL A 460 4.27 -20.17 4.69
N LEU A 461 4.78 -19.16 4.00
CA LEU A 461 5.89 -18.31 4.42
C LEU A 461 5.38 -16.89 4.60
N PRO A 462 4.97 -16.49 5.82
CA PRO A 462 4.74 -15.09 6.13
C PRO A 462 6.09 -14.36 6.14
N LEU A 463 6.28 -13.42 5.22
CA LEU A 463 7.55 -12.70 5.04
C LEU A 463 7.29 -11.20 5.15
N GLU A 464 8.28 -10.47 5.68
CA GLU A 464 8.26 -9.01 5.61
C GLU A 464 8.15 -8.56 4.14
N PRO A 465 7.31 -7.54 3.82
CA PRO A 465 7.02 -7.14 2.45
C PRO A 465 8.26 -6.91 1.56
N PRO A 466 9.31 -6.18 2.01
CA PRO A 466 10.51 -6.02 1.19
C PRO A 466 11.27 -7.32 0.94
N VAL A 467 11.16 -8.29 1.86
CA VAL A 467 11.73 -9.63 1.68
C VAL A 467 10.88 -10.44 0.71
N LEU A 468 9.55 -10.41 0.85
CA LEU A 468 8.63 -11.15 -0.02
C LEU A 468 8.80 -10.74 -1.48
N TYR A 469 8.63 -9.44 -1.79
CA TYR A 469 8.67 -8.92 -3.15
C TYR A 469 10.10 -8.68 -3.68
N GLY A 470 11.11 -8.70 -2.81
CA GLY A 470 12.52 -8.54 -3.17
C GLY A 470 13.29 -9.85 -3.20
N THR A 471 14.00 -10.15 -2.12
CA THR A 471 14.95 -11.28 -2.06
C THR A 471 14.29 -12.65 -2.21
N ALA A 472 13.07 -12.86 -1.69
CA ALA A 472 12.39 -14.15 -1.80
C ALA A 472 12.01 -14.49 -3.26
N LEU A 473 11.62 -13.47 -4.05
CA LEU A 473 11.40 -13.64 -5.49
C LEU A 473 12.72 -13.87 -6.25
N ALA A 474 13.75 -13.06 -5.94
CA ALA A 474 15.03 -13.15 -6.63
C ALA A 474 15.77 -14.49 -6.38
N THR A 475 15.56 -15.11 -5.21
CA THR A 475 16.21 -16.35 -4.82
C THR A 475 15.30 -17.59 -4.92
N ASN A 476 14.14 -17.46 -5.57
CA ASN A 476 13.16 -18.55 -5.74
C ASN A 476 12.75 -19.23 -4.43
N ARG A 477 12.62 -18.43 -3.36
CA ARG A 477 12.24 -18.92 -2.04
C ARG A 477 10.73 -19.20 -1.93
N VAL A 478 9.93 -18.59 -2.79
CA VAL A 478 8.49 -18.76 -2.87
C VAL A 478 8.07 -19.22 -4.27
N ASP A 479 7.13 -20.13 -4.33
CA ASP A 479 6.56 -20.70 -5.55
C ASP A 479 5.26 -20.02 -5.97
N ALA A 480 4.56 -19.49 -4.97
CA ALA A 480 3.31 -18.78 -5.15
C ALA A 480 3.24 -17.59 -4.17
N ILE A 481 2.42 -16.59 -4.50
CA ILE A 481 2.15 -15.44 -3.63
C ILE A 481 0.64 -15.28 -3.50
N VAL A 482 0.14 -15.15 -2.28
CA VAL A 482 -1.20 -14.63 -1.99
C VAL A 482 -1.05 -13.17 -1.56
N GLY A 483 -1.73 -12.26 -2.26
CA GLY A 483 -1.64 -10.84 -1.98
C GLY A 483 -2.67 -10.01 -2.73
N TRP A 484 -2.67 -8.72 -2.44
CA TRP A 484 -3.55 -7.73 -3.04
C TRP A 484 -2.92 -7.09 -4.27
N HIS A 485 -3.76 -6.77 -5.23
CA HIS A 485 -3.43 -5.97 -6.40
C HIS A 485 -4.39 -4.79 -6.50
N ALA A 486 -3.94 -3.68 -7.07
CA ALA A 486 -4.77 -2.51 -7.25
C ALA A 486 -5.93 -2.76 -8.23
N ALA A 487 -7.03 -2.04 -8.08
CA ALA A 487 -8.19 -2.02 -8.97
C ALA A 487 -8.60 -0.56 -9.26
N GLY A 488 -9.30 -0.35 -10.38
CA GLY A 488 -9.80 0.96 -10.76
C GLY A 488 -8.79 1.86 -11.48
N GLY A 489 -7.61 1.34 -11.85
CA GLY A 489 -6.63 1.99 -12.72
C GLY A 489 -6.85 1.68 -14.20
N ASP A 490 -6.07 2.32 -15.08
CA ASP A 490 -6.11 2.08 -16.53
C ASP A 490 -5.87 0.62 -16.88
N LEU A 491 -6.82 0.01 -17.59
CA LEU A 491 -6.80 -1.43 -17.89
C LEU A 491 -5.63 -1.85 -18.79
N ALA A 492 -5.15 -0.96 -19.67
CA ALA A 492 -3.99 -1.25 -20.51
C ALA A 492 -2.70 -1.27 -19.67
N THR A 493 -2.61 -0.38 -18.69
CA THR A 493 -1.52 -0.32 -17.71
C THR A 493 -1.53 -1.56 -16.81
N VAL A 494 -2.70 -1.97 -16.31
CA VAL A 494 -2.89 -3.18 -15.52
C VAL A 494 -2.46 -4.43 -16.32
N LEU A 495 -2.96 -4.57 -17.56
CA LEU A 495 -2.63 -5.68 -18.44
C LEU A 495 -1.12 -5.75 -18.73
N ALA A 496 -0.51 -4.61 -19.07
CA ALA A 496 0.91 -4.53 -19.35
C ALA A 496 1.77 -4.83 -18.11
N SER A 497 1.43 -4.26 -16.95
CA SER A 497 2.19 -4.46 -15.71
C SER A 497 2.24 -5.91 -15.27
N ARG A 498 1.13 -6.64 -15.45
CA ARG A 498 0.98 -8.00 -14.90
C ARG A 498 1.37 -9.10 -15.88
N TYR A 499 1.29 -8.84 -17.19
CA TYR A 499 1.41 -9.90 -18.21
C TYR A 499 2.39 -9.59 -19.34
N SER A 500 2.99 -8.38 -19.41
CA SER A 500 4.03 -8.12 -20.41
C SER A 500 5.26 -9.00 -20.19
N CYS A 501 5.88 -9.36 -21.30
CA CYS A 501 7.18 -10.01 -21.28
C CYS A 501 8.22 -9.11 -20.60
N PRO A 502 9.09 -9.65 -19.74
CA PRO A 502 10.20 -8.90 -19.17
C PRO A 502 11.03 -8.26 -20.29
N ALA A 503 11.35 -6.97 -20.17
CA ALA A 503 12.26 -6.33 -21.09
C ALA A 503 13.63 -7.05 -21.01
N LEU A 504 14.16 -7.44 -22.15
CA LEU A 504 15.54 -7.96 -22.23
C LEU A 504 16.45 -6.79 -21.82
N VAL A 505 16.92 -6.80 -20.58
CA VAL A 505 17.96 -5.89 -20.13
C VAL A 505 19.23 -6.31 -20.83
N ALA A 506 19.78 -5.46 -21.71
CA ALA A 506 21.15 -5.63 -22.16
C ALA A 506 22.03 -5.70 -20.91
N ALA A 507 22.81 -6.77 -20.78
CA ALA A 507 23.72 -6.93 -19.66
C ALA A 507 24.53 -5.64 -19.51
N PRO A 508 24.71 -5.11 -18.28
CA PRO A 508 25.56 -3.93 -18.10
C PRO A 508 26.92 -4.27 -18.69
N LEU A 509 27.37 -3.44 -19.64
CA LEU A 509 28.75 -3.48 -20.10
C LEU A 509 29.60 -3.44 -18.84
N ALA A 510 30.37 -4.51 -18.62
CA ALA A 510 31.28 -4.62 -17.50
C ALA A 510 32.17 -3.36 -17.52
N THR A 511 31.94 -2.46 -16.61
CA THR A 511 32.85 -1.35 -16.37
C THR A 511 34.11 -1.96 -15.80
N THR A 512 35.15 -2.06 -16.66
CA THR A 512 36.52 -2.32 -16.19
C THR A 512 36.81 -1.31 -15.09
N PRO A 513 37.28 -1.73 -13.92
CA PRO A 513 37.67 -0.80 -12.87
C PRO A 513 38.78 0.10 -13.40
N VAL A 514 38.48 1.39 -13.51
CA VAL A 514 39.51 2.41 -13.80
C VAL A 514 40.38 2.49 -12.56
N SER A 515 41.60 1.97 -12.66
CA SER A 515 42.61 2.16 -11.63
C SER A 515 42.84 3.66 -11.41
N PRO A 516 42.93 4.14 -10.18
CA PRO A 516 43.21 5.55 -9.92
C PRO A 516 44.61 5.90 -10.43
N THR A 517 44.64 6.83 -11.36
CA THR A 517 45.91 7.44 -11.82
C THR A 517 46.52 8.23 -10.67
N PRO A 518 47.85 8.11 -10.39
CA PRO A 518 48.51 8.88 -9.34
C PRO A 518 48.48 10.39 -9.65
N ILE A 519 48.15 11.19 -8.67
CA ILE A 519 48.16 12.67 -8.73
C ILE A 519 49.62 13.14 -8.77
N PRO A 520 50.05 13.94 -9.77
CA PRO A 520 51.35 14.60 -9.72
C PRO A 520 51.31 15.82 -8.80
N PRO A 521 52.46 16.20 -8.18
CA PRO A 521 52.54 17.31 -7.22
C PRO A 521 52.39 18.68 -7.92
N PRO A 522 52.01 19.74 -7.18
CA PRO A 522 51.69 21.03 -7.75
C PRO A 522 52.93 21.80 -8.16
N ALA A 523 53.01 22.26 -9.42
CA ALA A 523 53.93 23.28 -9.88
C ALA A 523 53.17 24.60 -10.02
N GLY A 524 53.75 25.67 -9.47
CA GLY A 524 53.11 26.97 -9.38
C GLY A 524 53.16 27.81 -10.66
N GLY A 525 52.24 28.73 -10.73
CA GLY A 525 52.34 30.01 -11.41
C GLY A 525 51.69 30.13 -12.79
N GLY A 526 50.67 31.02 -12.89
CA GLY A 526 50.32 31.70 -14.13
C GLY A 526 48.89 31.50 -14.62
N THR A 527 48.00 32.47 -14.33
CA THR A 527 46.68 32.67 -14.97
C THR A 527 46.82 32.86 -16.50
N PRO A 528 45.87 32.35 -17.31
CA PRO A 528 44.77 33.17 -17.76
C PRO A 528 43.38 32.45 -17.73
N ALA A 529 42.35 33.26 -17.60
CA ALA A 529 40.95 32.88 -17.58
C ALA A 529 40.53 32.08 -18.83
N THR A 530 40.06 30.85 -18.60
CA THR A 530 39.38 30.07 -19.63
C THR A 530 37.93 29.90 -19.21
N THR A 531 37.04 30.42 -20.01
CA THR A 531 35.61 30.21 -19.98
C THR A 531 35.29 28.71 -19.98
N THR A 532 34.84 28.19 -18.85
CA THR A 532 34.31 26.83 -18.76
C THR A 532 32.89 26.82 -19.29
N SER A 533 32.69 26.16 -20.43
CA SER A 533 31.36 25.70 -20.87
C SER A 533 30.72 24.84 -19.77
N PRO A 534 29.42 24.95 -19.54
CA PRO A 534 28.71 24.11 -18.58
C PRO A 534 28.86 22.65 -19.01
N SER A 535 29.45 21.83 -18.13
CA SER A 535 29.49 20.38 -18.30
C SER A 535 28.08 19.84 -18.42
N ALA A 536 27.84 19.06 -19.47
CA ALA A 536 26.61 18.30 -19.60
C ALA A 536 26.39 17.45 -18.32
N PRO A 537 25.15 17.33 -17.83
CA PRO A 537 24.86 16.50 -16.68
C PRO A 537 25.33 15.05 -16.95
N PRO A 538 25.85 14.35 -15.94
CA PRO A 538 26.33 12.98 -16.12
C PRO A 538 25.19 12.12 -16.68
N ALA A 539 25.50 11.33 -17.73
CA ALA A 539 24.55 10.40 -18.31
C ALA A 539 23.98 9.51 -17.20
N ALA A 540 22.66 9.50 -17.07
CA ALA A 540 21.96 8.70 -16.07
C ALA A 540 22.40 7.23 -16.20
N ALA A 541 22.79 6.61 -15.08
CA ALA A 541 23.10 5.19 -15.05
C ALA A 541 21.90 4.38 -15.58
N PRO A 542 22.13 3.30 -16.36
CA PRO A 542 21.04 2.49 -16.89
C PRO A 542 20.16 1.97 -15.76
N LEU A 543 18.85 2.16 -15.91
CA LEU A 543 17.84 1.68 -14.97
C LEU A 543 17.73 0.15 -15.06
N VAL A 544 17.95 -0.52 -13.95
CA VAL A 544 17.60 -1.94 -13.82
C VAL A 544 16.10 -2.00 -13.53
N ARG A 545 15.31 -2.52 -14.46
CA ARG A 545 13.86 -2.68 -14.27
C ARG A 545 13.59 -3.79 -13.27
N ALA A 546 12.76 -3.51 -12.27
CA ALA A 546 12.23 -4.53 -11.39
C ALA A 546 11.12 -5.32 -12.11
N PRO A 547 11.01 -6.64 -11.92
CA PRO A 547 9.93 -7.42 -12.51
C PRO A 547 8.59 -7.04 -11.88
N SER A 548 7.64 -6.55 -12.70
CA SER A 548 6.25 -6.34 -12.31
C SER A 548 5.36 -7.56 -12.59
N ASN A 549 5.70 -8.35 -13.61
CA ASN A 549 5.06 -9.62 -13.92
C ASN A 549 5.53 -10.72 -12.96
N LEU A 550 4.80 -10.90 -11.85
CA LEU A 550 5.13 -11.88 -10.80
C LEU A 550 5.04 -13.34 -11.27
N THR A 551 4.28 -13.62 -12.33
CA THR A 551 4.17 -14.97 -12.88
C THR A 551 5.45 -15.39 -13.58
N GLY A 552 6.19 -14.43 -14.14
CA GLY A 552 7.36 -14.63 -14.98
C GLY A 552 7.05 -15.25 -16.35
N ILE A 553 5.78 -15.39 -16.72
CA ILE A 553 5.38 -15.91 -18.04
C ILE A 553 5.52 -14.81 -19.09
N CYS A 554 6.08 -15.18 -20.24
CA CYS A 554 6.16 -14.33 -21.42
C CYS A 554 5.48 -15.04 -22.59
N ASP A 555 4.33 -14.55 -23.00
CA ASP A 555 3.67 -14.99 -24.22
C ASP A 555 3.82 -13.92 -25.31
N ARG A 556 4.73 -14.17 -26.26
CA ARG A 556 5.01 -13.26 -27.35
C ARG A 556 3.85 -13.13 -28.36
N ALA A 557 2.89 -14.05 -28.34
CA ALA A 557 1.75 -13.99 -29.26
C ALA A 557 0.82 -12.85 -28.89
N ILE A 558 0.61 -12.61 -27.58
CA ILE A 558 -0.27 -11.53 -27.09
C ILE A 558 0.49 -10.23 -26.84
N GLN A 559 1.83 -10.23 -26.80
CA GLN A 559 2.62 -9.04 -26.43
C GLN A 559 2.32 -7.84 -27.32
N ARG A 560 2.17 -8.04 -28.64
CA ARG A 560 1.87 -6.93 -29.57
C ARG A 560 0.53 -6.28 -29.27
N SER A 561 -0.48 -7.05 -28.86
CA SER A 561 -1.80 -6.52 -28.50
C SER A 561 -1.72 -5.74 -27.18
N ILE A 562 -0.94 -6.23 -26.21
CA ILE A 562 -0.67 -5.54 -24.95
C ILE A 562 0.01 -4.19 -25.22
N ASP A 563 1.07 -4.17 -26.05
CA ASP A 563 1.80 -2.96 -26.42
C ASP A 563 0.89 -1.95 -27.15
N ALA A 564 0.03 -2.45 -28.05
CA ALA A 564 -0.90 -1.62 -28.81
C ALA A 564 -2.00 -1.01 -27.94
N ALA A 565 -2.49 -1.75 -26.93
CA ALA A 565 -3.41 -1.22 -25.94
C ALA A 565 -2.76 -0.13 -25.10
N LEU A 566 -1.55 -0.39 -24.61
CA LEU A 566 -0.79 0.55 -23.76
C LEU A 566 -0.46 1.85 -24.53
N ALA A 567 -0.20 1.77 -25.85
CA ALA A 567 -0.01 2.90 -26.73
C ALA A 567 -1.32 3.59 -27.17
N GLY A 568 -2.48 3.01 -26.84
CA GLY A 568 -3.79 3.52 -27.25
C GLY A 568 -4.10 3.37 -28.75
N THR A 569 -3.39 2.49 -29.44
CA THR A 569 -3.58 2.23 -30.89
C THR A 569 -4.64 1.15 -31.16
N GLN A 570 -5.00 0.38 -30.13
CA GLN A 570 -6.12 -0.57 -30.15
C GLN A 570 -7.04 -0.29 -28.96
N ASN A 571 -8.33 -0.56 -29.14
CA ASN A 571 -9.31 -0.45 -28.06
C ASN A 571 -9.02 -1.50 -27.00
N ILE A 572 -9.01 -1.11 -25.73
CA ILE A 572 -8.65 -2.00 -24.60
C ILE A 572 -9.68 -3.14 -24.43
N ASP A 573 -10.95 -2.91 -24.70
CA ASP A 573 -12.00 -3.94 -24.54
C ASP A 573 -11.80 -5.06 -25.57
N ASP A 574 -11.48 -4.69 -26.82
CA ASP A 574 -11.18 -5.66 -27.89
C ASP A 574 -9.90 -6.44 -27.57
N VAL A 575 -8.89 -5.77 -27.01
CA VAL A 575 -7.64 -6.41 -26.62
C VAL A 575 -7.89 -7.39 -25.47
N ILE A 576 -8.61 -6.98 -24.41
CA ILE A 576 -8.94 -7.88 -23.30
C ILE A 576 -9.70 -9.11 -23.81
N ALA A 577 -10.74 -8.91 -24.62
CA ALA A 577 -11.50 -10.03 -25.19
C ALA A 577 -10.63 -11.01 -25.99
N ALA A 578 -9.62 -10.51 -26.70
CA ALA A 578 -8.71 -11.32 -27.49
C ALA A 578 -7.65 -12.06 -26.66
N VAL A 579 -7.09 -11.42 -25.60
CA VAL A 579 -5.94 -11.96 -24.86
C VAL A 579 -6.34 -12.76 -23.62
N GLU A 580 -7.47 -12.49 -23.00
CA GLU A 580 -7.86 -13.10 -21.72
C GLU A 580 -7.99 -14.62 -21.78
N PRO A 581 -8.50 -15.24 -22.87
CA PRO A 581 -8.46 -16.70 -23.01
C PRO A 581 -7.04 -17.28 -22.93
N SER A 582 -6.06 -16.60 -23.52
CA SER A 582 -4.65 -17.01 -23.44
C SER A 582 -4.10 -16.85 -22.03
N LEU A 583 -4.46 -15.76 -21.32
CA LEU A 583 -4.07 -15.54 -19.93
C LEU A 583 -4.62 -16.67 -19.02
N TRP A 584 -5.88 -17.07 -19.19
CA TRP A 584 -6.45 -18.21 -18.46
C TRP A 584 -5.74 -19.53 -18.80
N ALA A 585 -5.38 -19.74 -20.08
CA ALA A 585 -4.65 -20.94 -20.50
C ALA A 585 -3.26 -21.04 -19.85
N MET A 586 -2.62 -19.93 -19.52
CA MET A 586 -1.35 -19.91 -18.76
C MET A 586 -1.48 -20.52 -17.37
N SER A 587 -2.68 -20.52 -16.79
CA SER A 587 -2.99 -21.08 -15.46
C SER A 587 -2.00 -20.63 -14.37
N ALA A 588 -1.70 -19.34 -14.33
CA ALA A 588 -0.70 -18.78 -13.40
C ALA A 588 -1.32 -17.91 -12.30
N VAL A 589 -2.54 -17.41 -12.51
CA VAL A 589 -3.21 -16.50 -11.57
C VAL A 589 -4.59 -17.05 -11.25
N LEU A 590 -4.96 -17.03 -9.99
CA LEU A 590 -6.30 -17.30 -9.47
C LEU A 590 -6.81 -16.03 -8.80
N PRO A 591 -7.65 -15.24 -9.48
CA PRO A 591 -8.37 -14.15 -8.82
C PRO A 591 -9.31 -14.74 -7.79
N ILE A 592 -9.43 -14.10 -6.62
CA ILE A 592 -10.23 -14.63 -5.50
C ILE A 592 -11.43 -13.73 -5.26
N MET A 593 -11.18 -12.50 -4.84
CA MET A 593 -12.25 -11.56 -4.53
C MET A 593 -11.79 -10.10 -4.68
N GLN A 594 -12.72 -9.20 -4.92
CA GLN A 594 -12.50 -7.78 -4.68
C GLN A 594 -13.00 -7.44 -3.26
N ASP A 595 -12.18 -6.68 -2.56
CA ASP A 595 -12.45 -6.30 -1.18
C ASP A 595 -13.63 -5.32 -1.08
N THR A 596 -14.42 -5.44 -0.01
CA THR A 596 -15.60 -4.63 0.23
C THR A 596 -15.68 -4.26 1.70
N THR A 597 -15.94 -2.99 1.98
CA THR A 597 -16.13 -2.47 3.33
C THR A 597 -17.55 -1.93 3.54
N ILE A 598 -17.97 -1.88 4.78
CA ILE A 598 -19.15 -1.14 5.22
C ILE A 598 -18.70 0.28 5.53
N VAL A 599 -19.38 1.25 4.94
CA VAL A 599 -19.22 2.66 5.29
C VAL A 599 -20.46 3.16 5.98
N ALA A 600 -20.29 3.96 7.03
CA ALA A 600 -21.38 4.57 7.78
C ALA A 600 -21.07 6.02 8.13
N ALA A 601 -22.09 6.88 8.13
CA ALA A 601 -21.98 8.25 8.62
C ALA A 601 -23.16 8.54 9.56
N GLY A 602 -22.84 8.95 10.79
CA GLY A 602 -23.79 9.32 11.80
C GLY A 602 -24.41 10.71 11.57
N PRO A 603 -25.47 11.08 12.30
CA PRO A 603 -26.15 12.36 12.13
C PRO A 603 -25.31 13.57 12.58
N SER A 604 -24.31 13.35 13.43
CA SER A 604 -23.43 14.41 13.96
C SER A 604 -22.36 14.87 12.95
N VAL A 605 -22.32 14.34 11.73
CA VAL A 605 -21.40 14.77 10.67
C VAL A 605 -22.16 15.05 9.37
N GLN A 606 -21.84 16.19 8.76
CA GLN A 606 -22.43 16.67 7.51
C GLN A 606 -21.42 16.59 6.36
N ASN A 607 -21.93 16.62 5.12
CA ASN A 607 -21.16 16.62 3.88
C ASN A 607 -20.33 15.35 3.64
N VAL A 608 -20.69 14.23 4.27
CA VAL A 608 -20.07 12.93 3.99
C VAL A 608 -20.85 12.25 2.86
N SER A 609 -20.19 12.05 1.71
CA SER A 609 -20.66 11.11 0.68
C SER A 609 -20.30 9.69 1.13
N LEU A 610 -21.19 8.71 0.88
CA LEU A 610 -20.87 7.29 1.10
C LEU A 610 -20.36 6.61 -0.17
N THR A 611 -20.15 7.39 -1.24
CA THR A 611 -19.65 6.92 -2.53
C THR A 611 -18.49 7.79 -3.00
N GLY A 612 -17.64 7.24 -3.85
CA GLY A 612 -16.51 7.96 -4.43
C GLY A 612 -15.92 7.17 -5.60
N ALA A 613 -14.91 7.72 -6.27
CA ALA A 613 -14.12 6.97 -7.24
C ALA A 613 -13.40 5.80 -6.56
N VAL A 614 -13.37 4.65 -7.19
CA VAL A 614 -12.81 3.41 -6.59
C VAL A 614 -11.40 3.62 -6.03
N PRO A 615 -10.46 4.30 -6.73
CA PRO A 615 -9.10 4.46 -6.23
C PRO A 615 -8.96 5.28 -4.94
N VAL A 616 -9.92 6.18 -4.64
CA VAL A 616 -9.87 7.08 -3.48
C VAL A 616 -10.89 6.71 -2.42
N GLY A 617 -11.97 6.04 -2.81
CA GLY A 617 -13.09 5.74 -1.94
C GLY A 617 -13.91 6.99 -1.58
N PHE A 618 -14.62 6.94 -0.44
CA PHE A 618 -15.55 8.00 -0.04
C PHE A 618 -14.88 9.18 0.69
N VAL A 619 -13.61 9.07 1.06
CA VAL A 619 -12.89 10.14 1.79
C VAL A 619 -12.44 11.31 0.92
N GLY A 620 -12.62 11.24 -0.39
CA GLY A 620 -12.17 12.29 -1.31
C GLY A 620 -12.76 13.68 -1.02
N ASP A 621 -13.86 13.77 -0.30
CA ASP A 621 -14.49 15.03 0.14
C ASP A 621 -14.29 15.36 1.62
N ALA A 622 -13.44 14.60 2.35
CA ALA A 622 -13.28 14.74 3.79
C ALA A 622 -12.82 16.14 4.24
N ALA A 623 -12.17 16.88 3.38
CA ALA A 623 -11.83 18.28 3.66
C ALA A 623 -13.07 19.19 3.79
N ARG A 624 -14.26 18.75 3.34
CA ARG A 624 -15.55 19.48 3.44
C ARG A 624 -16.43 18.97 4.57
N TRP A 625 -16.06 17.90 5.25
CA TRP A 625 -16.84 17.37 6.35
C TRP A 625 -16.98 18.39 7.47
N VAL A 626 -18.13 18.41 8.11
CA VAL A 626 -18.41 19.32 9.22
C VAL A 626 -19.02 18.53 10.35
N LYS A 627 -18.42 18.60 11.53
CA LYS A 627 -19.04 18.09 12.75
C LYS A 627 -20.15 19.05 13.15
N ALA A 628 -21.39 18.56 13.28
CA ALA A 628 -22.48 19.35 13.81
C ALA A 628 -22.19 19.71 15.28
N GLU A 629 -22.39 20.96 15.67
CA GLU A 629 -22.35 21.37 17.06
C GLU A 629 -23.48 20.67 17.81
N SER A 630 -23.14 19.96 18.88
CA SER A 630 -24.09 19.26 19.77
C SER A 630 -24.78 20.21 20.71
#